data_56c196af22e994759ede09c5a1e10d7b
#
_entry.id   56c196af22e994759ede09c5a1e10d7b
#
_cell.length_a   1.000
_cell.length_b   1.000
_cell.length_c   1.000
_cell.angle_alpha   90.00
_cell.angle_beta   90.00
_cell.angle_gamma   90.00
#
_symmetry.space_group_name_H-M   'P 1'
#
loop_
_entity.id
_entity.type
_entity.pdbx_description
1 polymer ?
#
loop_
_entity_poly.entity_id
_entity_poly.type
_entity_poly.pdbx_seq_one_letter_code
_entity_poly.pdbx_strand_id
1 'polypeptide(L)'
;MILSIITGTGHYLPNKIIKRDHFMKHKFYDNRGFKIKKSNEEIINKFQKITEIEERRYVNEGLLNSDIAAIAAKKALNNSKICKEKIDYIISAHNYGDIHPISYQSDFVPSISAKIKNKLRIKNKKCRPYDMIFGCTGWIEGMILANQLLRSKHAKNILITSSETLSQVTDPHDRNTMIFSDGAGAAVLSAMEYLENEKYGIIHYDTQCDNNEKLYYLTNGPSLNPNYKKSLVNIRMNGRRIYEYALTEVPTMLKNMLDHANLHIHDIQKIILHQANAKMDYAILKKLLELYNYTSLLKKDCLLKIMPMTIQKFGNSSVATVPTLLDLILKGKMPPHEIKPGDTILMASLGAGMNINGMIYRFPNKKK
;
A
#
# COMPACT_ATOMS: atom_id res chain seq x y z
N MET A 1 -16.26 -24.78 7.20
CA MET A 1 -16.12 -23.52 6.42
C MET A 1 -14.65 -23.30 6.09
N ILE A 2 -14.32 -22.74 4.89
CA ILE A 2 -12.94 -22.38 4.55
C ILE A 2 -12.71 -20.93 4.95
N LEU A 3 -11.65 -20.70 5.72
CA LEU A 3 -11.15 -19.39 6.13
C LEU A 3 -9.84 -19.06 5.42
N SER A 4 -9.64 -17.80 5.09
CA SER A 4 -8.42 -17.30 4.47
C SER A 4 -7.53 -16.69 5.53
N ILE A 5 -6.45 -17.36 5.88
CA ILE A 5 -5.56 -16.98 6.99
C ILE A 5 -4.21 -16.50 6.44
N ILE A 6 -3.74 -15.37 6.94
CA ILE A 6 -2.37 -14.89 6.71
C ILE A 6 -1.43 -15.81 7.50
N THR A 7 -0.65 -16.62 6.78
CA THR A 7 0.30 -17.55 7.36
C THR A 7 1.72 -17.02 7.40
N GLY A 8 2.03 -16.02 6.61
CA GLY A 8 3.34 -15.38 6.62
C GLY A 8 3.33 -14.01 5.97
N THR A 9 4.20 -13.13 6.46
CA THR A 9 4.38 -11.77 5.93
C THR A 9 5.85 -11.46 5.69
N GLY A 10 6.11 -10.50 4.83
CA GLY A 10 7.46 -10.02 4.54
C GLY A 10 7.44 -8.64 3.90
N HIS A 11 8.51 -7.87 4.11
CA HIS A 11 8.68 -6.58 3.45
C HIS A 11 10.11 -6.37 2.99
N TYR A 12 10.29 -5.43 2.08
CA TYR A 12 11.57 -4.86 1.72
C TYR A 12 11.50 -3.33 1.81
N LEU A 13 12.39 -2.75 2.58
CA LEU A 13 12.63 -1.31 2.64
C LEU A 13 14.02 -1.04 2.10
N PRO A 14 14.18 -0.17 1.09
CA PRO A 14 15.49 0.22 0.61
C PRO A 14 16.34 0.88 1.70
N ASN A 15 17.66 0.67 1.63
CA ASN A 15 18.60 1.25 2.60
C ASN A 15 18.97 2.71 2.28
N LYS A 16 18.80 3.16 1.03
CA LYS A 16 19.11 4.52 0.60
C LYS A 16 18.07 5.49 1.15
N ILE A 17 18.48 6.28 2.14
CA ILE A 17 17.63 7.28 2.81
C ILE A 17 17.75 8.60 2.03
N ILE A 18 16.60 9.15 1.64
CA ILE A 18 16.49 10.45 0.97
C ILE A 18 15.83 11.45 1.92
N LYS A 19 16.56 12.53 2.23
CA LYS A 19 16.11 13.62 3.09
C LYS A 19 15.86 14.89 2.27
N ARG A 20 15.43 15.96 2.97
CA ARG A 20 15.11 17.27 2.38
C ARG A 20 16.20 17.82 1.45
N ASP A 21 17.47 17.61 1.79
CA ASP A 21 18.61 18.19 1.06
C ASP A 21 18.69 17.69 -0.38
N HIS A 22 18.22 16.47 -0.66
CA HIS A 22 18.12 15.95 -2.01
C HIS A 22 17.29 16.86 -2.94
N PHE A 23 16.25 17.50 -2.41
CA PHE A 23 15.32 18.31 -3.17
C PHE A 23 15.70 19.80 -3.25
N MET A 24 16.73 20.23 -2.50
CA MET A 24 17.16 21.64 -2.47
C MET A 24 17.66 22.17 -3.82
N LYS A 25 18.14 21.26 -4.70
CA LYS A 25 18.65 21.62 -6.04
C LYS A 25 17.62 21.43 -7.15
N HIS A 26 16.40 20.98 -6.82
CA HIS A 26 15.33 20.77 -7.81
C HIS A 26 14.80 22.11 -8.33
N LYS A 27 14.24 22.10 -9.54
CA LYS A 27 13.56 23.27 -10.14
C LYS A 27 12.09 22.91 -10.26
N PHE A 28 11.28 23.38 -9.32
CA PHE A 28 9.84 23.05 -9.29
C PHE A 28 9.03 23.97 -10.19
N TYR A 29 8.05 23.37 -10.87
CA TYR A 29 7.11 24.03 -11.78
C TYR A 29 5.67 23.82 -11.29
N ASP A 30 4.77 24.71 -11.68
CA ASP A 30 3.33 24.58 -11.45
C ASP A 30 2.66 23.79 -12.61
N ASN A 31 1.37 23.48 -12.46
CA ASN A 31 0.61 22.71 -13.46
C ASN A 31 0.42 23.46 -14.82
N ARG A 32 0.80 24.72 -14.90
CA ARG A 32 0.77 25.52 -16.14
C ARG A 32 2.15 25.57 -16.82
N GLY A 33 3.15 24.88 -16.26
CA GLY A 33 4.52 24.87 -16.78
C GLY A 33 5.36 26.08 -16.40
N PHE A 34 4.94 26.89 -15.42
CA PHE A 34 5.73 28.02 -14.93
C PHE A 34 6.56 27.60 -13.72
N LYS A 35 7.83 28.04 -13.71
CA LYS A 35 8.70 27.84 -12.56
C LYS A 35 8.10 28.52 -11.32
N ILE A 36 8.03 27.77 -10.22
CA ILE A 36 7.52 28.29 -8.94
C ILE A 36 8.53 29.35 -8.41
N LYS A 37 8.03 30.56 -8.12
CA LYS A 37 8.86 31.71 -7.67
C LYS A 37 9.39 31.57 -6.23
N LYS A 38 8.79 30.69 -5.41
CA LYS A 38 9.20 30.45 -4.03
C LYS A 38 10.56 29.76 -3.96
N SER A 39 11.31 30.01 -2.89
CA SER A 39 12.54 29.26 -2.62
C SER A 39 12.25 27.76 -2.41
N ASN A 40 13.22 26.90 -2.75
CA ASN A 40 13.07 25.48 -2.49
C ASN A 40 12.89 25.18 -1.00
N GLU A 41 13.54 25.95 -0.15
CA GLU A 41 13.39 25.81 1.30
C GLU A 41 11.95 26.05 1.75
N GLU A 42 11.29 27.11 1.29
CA GLU A 42 9.88 27.37 1.59
C GLU A 42 8.96 26.24 1.07
N ILE A 43 9.22 25.76 -0.16
CA ILE A 43 8.43 24.68 -0.77
C ILE A 43 8.57 23.40 0.05
N ILE A 44 9.81 23.01 0.39
CA ILE A 44 10.11 21.78 1.13
C ILE A 44 9.56 21.87 2.56
N ASN A 45 9.75 22.99 3.26
CA ASN A 45 9.24 23.19 4.61
C ASN A 45 7.70 23.10 4.66
N LYS A 46 7.01 23.77 3.71
CA LYS A 46 5.56 23.68 3.60
C LYS A 46 5.10 22.26 3.31
N PHE A 47 5.80 21.55 2.43
CA PHE A 47 5.50 20.17 2.07
C PHE A 47 5.65 19.24 3.28
N GLN A 48 6.77 19.32 4.00
CA GLN A 48 7.01 18.53 5.21
C GLN A 48 5.98 18.82 6.30
N LYS A 49 5.57 20.08 6.49
CA LYS A 49 4.51 20.45 7.44
C LYS A 49 3.15 19.79 7.14
N ILE A 50 2.87 19.52 5.87
CA ILE A 50 1.61 18.90 5.45
C ILE A 50 1.70 17.37 5.51
N THR A 51 2.79 16.81 5.02
CA THR A 51 2.95 15.36 4.84
C THR A 51 3.56 14.68 6.05
N GLU A 52 4.26 15.41 6.90
CA GLU A 52 5.14 14.93 7.98
C GLU A 52 6.27 14.02 7.46
N ILE A 53 6.53 13.92 6.16
CA ILE A 53 7.58 13.07 5.62
C ILE A 53 8.94 13.71 5.85
N GLU A 54 9.75 13.08 6.68
CA GLU A 54 11.14 13.46 6.96
C GLU A 54 12.11 12.73 6.02
N GLU A 55 11.86 11.47 5.78
CA GLU A 55 12.71 10.57 5.00
C GLU A 55 11.88 9.78 3.97
N ARG A 56 12.53 9.37 2.87
CA ARG A 56 12.02 8.45 1.84
C ARG A 56 13.07 7.37 1.65
N ARG A 57 12.64 6.26 1.13
CA ARG A 57 13.49 5.11 0.83
C ARG A 57 13.53 4.89 -0.67
N TYR A 58 14.70 5.06 -1.28
CA TYR A 58 14.88 4.82 -2.71
C TYR A 58 15.74 3.58 -2.94
N VAL A 59 15.40 2.79 -3.94
CA VAL A 59 16.21 1.63 -4.32
C VAL A 59 17.61 2.05 -4.75
N ASN A 60 18.57 1.16 -4.53
CA ASN A 60 19.90 1.33 -5.07
C ASN A 60 19.89 1.10 -6.60
N GLU A 61 20.86 1.66 -7.28
CA GLU A 61 21.03 1.42 -8.72
C GLU A 61 21.09 -0.08 -9.02
N GLY A 62 20.45 -0.48 -10.13
CA GLY A 62 20.39 -1.86 -10.59
C GLY A 62 19.30 -2.72 -9.97
N LEU A 63 18.62 -2.28 -8.89
CA LEU A 63 17.47 -3.00 -8.35
C LEU A 63 16.19 -2.62 -9.09
N LEU A 64 15.49 -3.63 -9.57
CA LEU A 64 14.23 -3.53 -10.28
C LEU A 64 13.04 -3.76 -9.36
N ASN A 65 11.84 -3.38 -9.79
CA ASN A 65 10.61 -3.61 -9.05
C ASN A 65 10.40 -5.10 -8.74
N SER A 66 10.65 -5.98 -9.71
CA SER A 66 10.58 -7.43 -9.53
C SER A 66 11.60 -7.99 -8.54
N ASP A 67 12.77 -7.33 -8.36
CA ASP A 67 13.78 -7.77 -7.38
C ASP A 67 13.31 -7.54 -5.96
N ILE A 68 12.86 -6.32 -5.67
CA ILE A 68 12.40 -5.96 -4.32
C ILE A 68 11.14 -6.74 -3.96
N ALA A 69 10.24 -6.98 -4.92
CA ALA A 69 9.08 -7.84 -4.74
C ALA A 69 9.48 -9.28 -4.38
N ALA A 70 10.45 -9.86 -5.09
CA ALA A 70 10.94 -11.22 -4.81
C ALA A 70 11.61 -11.32 -3.43
N ILE A 71 12.31 -10.27 -2.97
CA ILE A 71 12.89 -10.23 -1.63
C ILE A 71 11.79 -10.25 -0.55
N ALA A 72 10.76 -9.42 -0.68
CA ALA A 72 9.61 -9.40 0.23
C ALA A 72 8.87 -10.74 0.21
N ALA A 73 8.62 -11.29 -0.98
CA ALA A 73 7.99 -12.58 -1.20
C ALA A 73 8.76 -13.75 -0.52
N LYS A 74 10.08 -13.79 -0.67
CA LYS A 74 10.94 -14.79 -0.01
C LYS A 74 10.81 -14.73 1.51
N LYS A 75 10.76 -13.52 2.08
CA LYS A 75 10.57 -13.35 3.53
C LYS A 75 9.19 -13.84 3.97
N ALA A 76 8.12 -13.55 3.21
CA ALA A 76 6.78 -14.02 3.51
C ALA A 76 6.68 -15.54 3.44
N LEU A 77 7.26 -16.18 2.41
CA LEU A 77 7.32 -17.64 2.28
C LEU A 77 8.08 -18.28 3.45
N ASN A 78 9.23 -17.76 3.79
CA ASN A 78 10.02 -18.27 4.93
C ASN A 78 9.25 -18.13 6.26
N ASN A 79 8.54 -17.03 6.45
CA ASN A 79 7.72 -16.79 7.64
C ASN A 79 6.51 -17.72 7.70
N SER A 80 5.88 -18.03 6.56
CA SER A 80 4.73 -18.94 6.48
C SER A 80 5.08 -20.41 6.72
N LYS A 81 6.35 -20.79 6.57
CA LYS A 81 6.83 -22.18 6.55
C LYS A 81 6.19 -23.07 5.47
N ILE A 82 5.49 -22.47 4.52
CA ILE A 82 4.87 -23.18 3.40
C ILE A 82 5.91 -23.41 2.31
N CYS A 83 6.01 -24.66 1.84
CA CYS A 83 6.88 -24.97 0.71
C CYS A 83 6.44 -24.16 -0.51
N LYS A 84 7.39 -23.45 -1.14
CA LYS A 84 7.12 -22.62 -2.31
C LYS A 84 6.46 -23.37 -3.47
N GLU A 85 6.69 -24.68 -3.59
CA GLU A 85 6.08 -25.54 -4.62
C GLU A 85 4.60 -25.83 -4.35
N LYS A 86 4.07 -25.45 -3.16
CA LYS A 86 2.65 -25.54 -2.81
C LYS A 86 1.88 -24.24 -3.04
N ILE A 87 2.51 -23.23 -3.64
CA ILE A 87 1.86 -21.97 -4.02
C ILE A 87 1.09 -22.20 -5.32
N ASP A 88 -0.21 -21.88 -5.32
CA ASP A 88 -1.11 -22.04 -6.45
C ASP A 88 -1.15 -20.78 -7.33
N TYR A 89 -1.08 -19.61 -6.71
CA TYR A 89 -1.08 -18.32 -7.40
C TYR A 89 -0.05 -17.36 -6.80
N ILE A 90 0.51 -16.52 -7.67
CA ILE A 90 1.24 -15.32 -7.29
C ILE A 90 0.45 -14.14 -7.83
N ILE A 91 -0.06 -13.28 -6.96
CA ILE A 91 -0.75 -12.04 -7.33
C ILE A 91 0.17 -10.89 -6.96
N SER A 92 0.64 -10.13 -7.97
CA SER A 92 1.54 -9.01 -7.76
C SER A 92 0.85 -7.69 -8.07
N ALA A 93 0.63 -6.88 -7.04
CA ALA A 93 0.07 -5.54 -7.19
C ALA A 93 1.20 -4.52 -7.41
N HIS A 94 1.05 -3.69 -8.43
CA HIS A 94 1.99 -2.61 -8.75
C HIS A 94 1.32 -1.62 -9.71
N ASN A 95 1.92 -0.44 -9.90
CA ASN A 95 1.48 0.52 -10.92
C ASN A 95 2.39 0.52 -12.16
N TYR A 96 3.65 0.14 -11.96
CA TYR A 96 4.66 0.08 -13.02
C TYR A 96 5.39 -1.26 -12.96
N GLY A 97 5.79 -1.76 -14.13
CA GLY A 97 6.70 -2.90 -14.26
C GLY A 97 8.13 -2.57 -13.82
N ASP A 98 9.09 -3.35 -14.29
CA ASP A 98 10.50 -2.99 -14.14
C ASP A 98 10.82 -1.80 -15.04
N ILE A 99 11.48 -0.79 -14.49
CA ILE A 99 11.87 0.40 -15.25
C ILE A 99 13.22 0.16 -15.92
N HIS A 100 13.24 0.28 -17.23
CA HIS A 100 14.47 0.09 -17.99
C HIS A 100 15.46 1.24 -17.71
N PRO A 101 16.71 0.97 -17.33
CA PRO A 101 17.64 1.99 -16.83
C PRO A 101 18.06 3.04 -17.87
N ILE A 102 17.95 2.73 -19.16
CA ILE A 102 18.32 3.64 -20.26
C ILE A 102 17.10 4.38 -20.79
N SER A 103 16.03 3.66 -21.17
CA SER A 103 14.83 4.27 -21.75
C SER A 103 13.87 4.83 -20.72
N TYR A 104 14.00 4.42 -19.45
CA TYR A 104 13.07 4.74 -18.34
C TYR A 104 11.62 4.33 -18.62
N GLN A 105 11.43 3.40 -19.53
CA GLN A 105 10.12 2.84 -19.82
C GLN A 105 9.82 1.68 -18.86
N SER A 106 8.57 1.57 -18.46
CA SER A 106 8.06 0.41 -17.75
C SER A 106 7.86 -0.73 -18.73
N ASP A 107 8.34 -1.91 -18.38
CA ASP A 107 8.02 -3.11 -19.15
C ASP A 107 6.65 -3.70 -18.70
N PHE A 108 6.08 -4.51 -19.58
CA PHE A 108 4.82 -5.23 -19.35
C PHE A 108 4.98 -6.73 -19.53
N VAL A 109 5.99 -7.16 -20.25
CA VAL A 109 6.20 -8.57 -20.63
C VAL A 109 7.67 -8.94 -20.46
N PRO A 110 7.95 -9.99 -19.67
CA PRO A 110 7.02 -10.79 -18.88
C PRO A 110 6.51 -10.03 -17.65
N SER A 111 5.36 -10.45 -17.11
CA SER A 111 4.73 -9.83 -15.93
C SER A 111 5.63 -9.84 -14.69
N ILE A 112 5.44 -8.90 -13.77
CA ILE A 112 6.19 -8.84 -12.49
C ILE A 112 6.01 -10.15 -11.70
N SER A 113 4.80 -10.67 -11.61
CA SER A 113 4.50 -11.95 -10.94
C SER A 113 5.23 -13.15 -11.56
N ALA A 114 5.37 -13.18 -12.90
CA ALA A 114 6.14 -14.21 -13.59
C ALA A 114 7.64 -14.08 -13.28
N LYS A 115 8.18 -12.86 -13.22
CA LYS A 115 9.57 -12.60 -12.81
C LYS A 115 9.80 -13.01 -11.36
N ILE A 116 8.84 -12.72 -10.45
CA ILE A 116 8.90 -13.16 -9.05
C ILE A 116 8.95 -14.68 -8.96
N LYS A 117 8.07 -15.38 -9.71
CA LYS A 117 8.06 -16.85 -9.78
C LYS A 117 9.44 -17.39 -10.19
N ASN A 118 10.04 -16.80 -11.22
CA ASN A 118 11.36 -17.17 -11.71
C ASN A 118 12.45 -16.93 -10.65
N LYS A 119 12.50 -15.71 -10.07
CA LYS A 119 13.50 -15.33 -9.04
C LYS A 119 13.40 -16.21 -7.78
N LEU A 120 12.19 -16.63 -7.40
CA LEU A 120 11.97 -17.57 -6.29
C LEU A 120 12.26 -19.02 -6.69
N ARG A 121 12.54 -19.28 -7.97
CA ARG A 121 12.77 -20.62 -8.51
C ARG A 121 11.64 -21.60 -8.16
N ILE A 122 10.37 -21.15 -8.34
CA ILE A 122 9.20 -22.00 -8.16
C ILE A 122 9.02 -22.85 -9.42
N LYS A 123 9.17 -24.17 -9.27
CA LYS A 123 9.09 -25.15 -10.38
C LYS A 123 7.66 -25.62 -10.64
N ASN A 124 6.74 -25.39 -9.71
CA ASN A 124 5.33 -25.77 -9.87
C ASN A 124 4.73 -25.14 -11.14
N LYS A 125 4.51 -25.96 -12.19
CA LYS A 125 3.94 -25.53 -13.47
C LYS A 125 2.48 -25.05 -13.34
N LYS A 126 1.76 -25.49 -12.29
CA LYS A 126 0.37 -25.10 -12.02
C LYS A 126 0.27 -23.78 -11.24
N CYS A 127 1.36 -23.24 -10.69
CA CYS A 127 1.38 -21.94 -10.05
C CYS A 127 1.20 -20.83 -11.08
N ARG A 128 0.11 -20.08 -10.98
CA ARG A 128 -0.32 -19.04 -11.94
C ARG A 128 0.11 -17.65 -11.47
N PRO A 129 0.92 -16.93 -12.26
CA PRO A 129 1.34 -15.56 -11.95
C PRO A 129 0.39 -14.54 -12.59
N TYR A 130 -0.19 -13.64 -11.79
CA TYR A 130 -1.06 -12.55 -12.24
C TYR A 130 -0.55 -11.21 -11.72
N ASP A 131 -0.48 -10.22 -12.60
CA ASP A 131 -0.25 -8.83 -12.22
C ASP A 131 -1.59 -8.13 -12.01
N MET A 132 -1.62 -7.22 -11.04
CA MET A 132 -2.79 -6.42 -10.70
C MET A 132 -2.40 -4.93 -10.68
N ILE A 133 -2.82 -4.20 -11.70
CA ILE A 133 -2.66 -2.75 -11.79
C ILE A 133 -3.94 -2.12 -11.25
N PHE A 134 -3.92 -1.72 -9.96
CA PHE A 134 -5.12 -1.23 -9.27
C PHE A 134 -4.84 -0.03 -8.36
N GLY A 135 -3.86 0.80 -8.71
CA GLY A 135 -3.45 1.94 -7.89
C GLY A 135 -2.87 1.49 -6.54
N CYS A 136 -2.85 2.42 -5.58
CA CYS A 136 -2.34 2.14 -4.23
C CYS A 136 -3.17 1.08 -3.47
N THR A 137 -4.37 0.78 -3.93
CA THR A 137 -5.31 -0.18 -3.33
C THR A 137 -5.01 -1.63 -3.72
N GLY A 138 -4.14 -1.85 -4.71
CA GLY A 138 -3.93 -3.14 -5.35
C GLY A 138 -3.54 -4.28 -4.41
N TRP A 139 -2.83 -4.02 -3.30
CA TRP A 139 -2.50 -5.11 -2.36
C TRP A 139 -3.74 -5.63 -1.63
N ILE A 140 -4.61 -4.73 -1.16
CA ILE A 140 -5.87 -5.14 -0.49
C ILE A 140 -6.78 -5.84 -1.50
N GLU A 141 -6.88 -5.34 -2.73
CA GLU A 141 -7.64 -6.01 -3.79
C GLU A 141 -7.08 -7.41 -4.10
N GLY A 142 -5.75 -7.55 -4.15
CA GLY A 142 -5.09 -8.85 -4.28
C GLY A 142 -5.42 -9.82 -3.14
N MET A 143 -5.53 -9.32 -1.89
CA MET A 143 -5.98 -10.10 -0.74
C MET A 143 -7.45 -10.52 -0.87
N ILE A 144 -8.32 -9.63 -1.39
CA ILE A 144 -9.74 -9.91 -1.65
C ILE A 144 -9.88 -11.01 -2.71
N LEU A 145 -9.20 -10.86 -3.84
CA LEU A 145 -9.19 -11.86 -4.91
C LEU A 145 -8.65 -13.22 -4.41
N ALA A 146 -7.57 -13.20 -3.63
CA ALA A 146 -7.01 -14.41 -3.02
C ALA A 146 -8.03 -15.08 -2.08
N ASN A 147 -8.74 -14.29 -1.26
CA ASN A 147 -9.80 -14.82 -0.39
C ASN A 147 -10.90 -15.51 -1.19
N GLN A 148 -11.35 -14.94 -2.31
CA GLN A 148 -12.37 -15.53 -3.18
C GLN A 148 -11.88 -16.87 -3.78
N LEU A 149 -10.63 -16.93 -4.27
CA LEU A 149 -10.03 -18.14 -4.83
C LEU A 149 -9.84 -19.25 -3.78
N LEU A 150 -9.49 -18.90 -2.54
CA LEU A 150 -9.36 -19.86 -1.44
C LEU A 150 -10.73 -20.40 -1.01
N ARG A 151 -11.71 -19.51 -0.82
CA ARG A 151 -13.07 -19.89 -0.40
C ARG A 151 -13.81 -20.73 -1.45
N SER A 152 -13.56 -20.49 -2.73
CA SER A 152 -14.10 -21.30 -3.83
C SER A 152 -13.33 -22.61 -4.06
N LYS A 153 -12.32 -22.92 -3.23
CA LYS A 153 -11.48 -24.14 -3.31
C LYS A 153 -10.63 -24.23 -4.59
N HIS A 154 -10.45 -23.12 -5.34
CA HIS A 154 -9.58 -23.09 -6.51
C HIS A 154 -8.09 -23.01 -6.15
N ALA A 155 -7.77 -22.65 -4.90
CA ALA A 155 -6.43 -22.58 -4.38
C ALA A 155 -6.38 -23.02 -2.91
N LYS A 156 -5.18 -23.41 -2.46
CA LYS A 156 -4.88 -23.68 -1.06
C LYS A 156 -3.93 -22.65 -0.48
N ASN A 157 -2.97 -22.17 -1.26
CA ASN A 157 -1.98 -21.18 -0.83
C ASN A 157 -1.73 -20.17 -1.94
N ILE A 158 -1.84 -18.90 -1.63
CA ILE A 158 -1.62 -17.80 -2.55
C ILE A 158 -0.57 -16.85 -1.96
N LEU A 159 0.41 -16.48 -2.78
CA LEU A 159 1.39 -15.45 -2.46
C LEU A 159 0.92 -14.14 -3.08
N ILE A 160 0.63 -13.16 -2.23
CA ILE A 160 0.27 -11.81 -2.64
C ILE A 160 1.49 -10.91 -2.40
N THR A 161 1.94 -10.22 -3.44
CA THR A 161 3.05 -9.27 -3.37
C THR A 161 2.59 -7.89 -3.80
N SER A 162 3.27 -6.88 -3.32
CA SER A 162 3.13 -5.51 -3.78
C SER A 162 4.47 -4.82 -3.79
N SER A 163 4.76 -4.05 -4.82
CA SER A 163 6.06 -3.39 -4.92
C SER A 163 6.01 -2.17 -5.83
N GLU A 164 6.84 -1.19 -5.50
CA GLU A 164 7.01 0.03 -6.29
C GLU A 164 8.44 0.53 -6.26
N THR A 165 8.89 1.00 -7.40
CA THR A 165 10.11 1.81 -7.56
C THR A 165 9.72 3.21 -8.07
N LEU A 166 8.86 3.90 -7.30
CA LEU A 166 8.28 5.18 -7.71
C LEU A 166 9.31 6.28 -7.91
N SER A 167 10.45 6.20 -7.21
CA SER A 167 11.56 7.12 -7.41
C SER A 167 12.04 7.20 -8.88
N GLN A 168 11.80 6.13 -9.66
CA GLN A 168 12.21 6.02 -11.06
C GLN A 168 11.20 6.62 -12.05
N VAL A 169 9.95 6.87 -11.60
CA VAL A 169 8.84 7.36 -12.43
C VAL A 169 8.25 8.67 -11.94
N THR A 170 8.92 9.37 -11.04
CA THR A 170 8.51 10.69 -10.56
C THR A 170 9.15 11.80 -11.37
N ASP A 171 8.43 12.91 -11.53
CA ASP A 171 8.92 14.12 -12.19
C ASP A 171 9.80 14.95 -11.24
N PRO A 172 11.11 15.15 -11.51
CA PRO A 172 11.97 15.97 -10.68
C PRO A 172 11.55 17.44 -10.63
N HIS A 173 10.63 17.86 -11.50
CA HIS A 173 10.10 19.22 -11.58
C HIS A 173 8.73 19.38 -10.88
N ASP A 174 8.11 18.28 -10.44
CA ASP A 174 6.90 18.31 -9.64
C ASP A 174 7.24 18.19 -8.16
N ARG A 175 6.80 19.17 -7.33
CA ARG A 175 6.97 19.08 -5.88
C ARG A 175 6.32 17.86 -5.24
N ASN A 176 5.32 17.27 -5.90
CA ASN A 176 4.66 16.06 -5.43
C ASN A 176 5.61 14.83 -5.45
N THR A 177 6.72 14.87 -6.19
CA THR A 177 7.75 13.83 -6.15
C THR A 177 8.25 13.57 -4.74
N MET A 178 8.22 14.59 -3.87
CA MET A 178 8.65 14.49 -2.47
C MET A 178 7.78 13.56 -1.61
N ILE A 179 6.60 13.14 -2.07
CA ILE A 179 5.75 12.16 -1.36
C ILE A 179 6.30 10.76 -1.51
N PHE A 180 6.78 10.42 -2.71
CA PHE A 180 6.96 9.04 -3.14
C PHE A 180 8.23 8.40 -2.61
N SER A 181 8.13 7.11 -2.41
CA SER A 181 9.18 6.23 -1.91
C SER A 181 9.11 4.89 -2.64
N ASP A 182 10.14 4.06 -2.48
CA ASP A 182 10.19 2.71 -2.99
C ASP A 182 10.01 1.71 -1.87
N GLY A 183 9.51 0.53 -2.19
CA GLY A 183 9.34 -0.52 -1.22
C GLY A 183 8.55 -1.70 -1.74
N ALA A 184 8.56 -2.80 -0.98
CA ALA A 184 7.76 -3.97 -1.28
C ALA A 184 7.21 -4.61 -0.01
N GLY A 185 6.02 -5.18 -0.12
CA GLY A 185 5.39 -5.98 0.90
C GLY A 185 4.83 -7.28 0.33
N ALA A 186 4.66 -8.30 1.16
CA ALA A 186 4.11 -9.58 0.73
C ALA A 186 3.39 -10.29 1.88
N ALA A 187 2.39 -11.09 1.52
CA ALA A 187 1.72 -12.02 2.42
C ALA A 187 1.49 -13.36 1.74
N VAL A 188 1.52 -14.43 2.53
CA VAL A 188 1.00 -15.75 2.11
C VAL A 188 -0.34 -15.93 2.78
N LEU A 189 -1.38 -16.14 1.97
CA LEU A 189 -2.74 -16.41 2.41
C LEU A 189 -3.06 -17.88 2.13
N SER A 190 -3.53 -18.60 3.15
CA SER A 190 -3.80 -20.03 3.07
C SER A 190 -5.22 -20.36 3.45
N ALA A 191 -5.80 -21.35 2.74
CA ALA A 191 -7.09 -21.93 3.09
C ALA A 191 -6.92 -22.80 4.34
N MET A 192 -7.73 -22.54 5.36
CA MET A 192 -7.81 -23.38 6.56
C MET A 192 -9.27 -23.81 6.78
N GLU A 193 -9.48 -25.10 7.07
CA GLU A 193 -10.78 -25.62 7.47
C GLU A 193 -10.97 -25.37 8.96
N TYR A 194 -12.07 -24.73 9.32
CA TYR A 194 -12.47 -24.52 10.70
C TYR A 194 -13.83 -25.13 10.97
N LEU A 195 -14.00 -25.62 12.19
CA LEU A 195 -15.31 -26.07 12.70
C LEU A 195 -16.25 -24.87 12.85
N GLU A 196 -17.56 -25.11 12.83
CA GLU A 196 -18.59 -24.09 12.88
C GLU A 196 -18.43 -23.21 14.13
N ASN A 197 -18.67 -21.87 13.95
CA ASN A 197 -18.73 -20.79 14.94
C ASN A 197 -17.48 -19.93 15.14
N GLU A 198 -16.32 -20.22 14.55
CA GLU A 198 -15.16 -19.33 14.64
C GLU A 198 -14.98 -18.47 13.39
N LYS A 199 -15.05 -17.15 13.54
CA LYS A 199 -14.83 -16.19 12.44
C LYS A 199 -13.43 -15.59 12.56
N TYR A 200 -12.43 -16.22 11.92
CA TYR A 200 -11.05 -15.70 11.80
C TYR A 200 -10.67 -15.47 10.34
N GLY A 201 -9.53 -14.83 10.13
CA GLY A 201 -9.04 -14.47 8.81
C GLY A 201 -9.76 -13.24 8.27
N ILE A 202 -9.98 -13.20 6.97
CA ILE A 202 -10.73 -12.12 6.32
C ILE A 202 -12.21 -12.29 6.65
N ILE A 203 -12.75 -11.40 7.49
CA ILE A 203 -14.14 -11.44 7.97
C ILE A 203 -15.07 -10.75 6.98
N HIS A 204 -14.66 -9.54 6.56
CA HIS A 204 -15.43 -8.70 5.64
C HIS A 204 -14.49 -7.83 4.81
N TYR A 205 -14.92 -7.44 3.64
CA TYR A 205 -14.20 -6.52 2.75
C TYR A 205 -15.18 -5.80 1.85
N ASP A 206 -14.75 -4.64 1.36
CA ASP A 206 -15.50 -3.85 0.39
C ASP A 206 -14.55 -3.12 -0.57
N THR A 207 -15.04 -2.88 -1.79
CA THR A 207 -14.32 -2.16 -2.84
C THR A 207 -15.27 -1.17 -3.50
N GLN A 208 -14.88 0.09 -3.53
CA GLN A 208 -15.58 1.17 -4.23
C GLN A 208 -14.70 1.68 -5.36
N CYS A 209 -15.27 1.78 -6.58
CA CYS A 209 -14.58 2.25 -7.78
C CYS A 209 -15.34 3.42 -8.39
N ASP A 210 -14.85 4.65 -8.20
CA ASP A 210 -15.45 5.88 -8.75
C ASP A 210 -14.75 6.28 -10.06
N ASN A 211 -14.93 5.42 -11.08
CA ASN A 211 -14.34 5.59 -12.42
C ASN A 211 -15.16 6.54 -13.32
N ASN A 212 -15.54 7.67 -12.79
CA ASN A 212 -16.27 8.76 -13.47
C ASN A 212 -15.33 9.96 -13.71
N GLU A 213 -15.80 11.18 -13.50
CA GLU A 213 -15.00 12.40 -13.60
C GLU A 213 -13.79 12.43 -12.65
N LYS A 214 -13.73 11.53 -11.65
CA LYS A 214 -12.61 11.40 -10.69
C LYS A 214 -11.48 10.52 -11.21
N LEU A 215 -11.70 9.78 -12.32
CA LEU A 215 -10.74 8.83 -12.91
C LEU A 215 -9.32 9.39 -13.01
N TYR A 216 -9.20 10.64 -13.44
CA TYR A 216 -7.93 11.30 -13.72
C TYR A 216 -7.38 12.16 -12.56
N TYR A 217 -7.88 12.00 -11.32
CA TYR A 217 -7.30 12.70 -10.18
C TYR A 217 -5.86 12.23 -9.90
N LEU A 218 -5.56 10.99 -10.27
CA LEU A 218 -4.23 10.42 -10.23
C LEU A 218 -3.98 9.71 -11.57
N THR A 219 -2.96 10.15 -12.31
CA THR A 219 -2.74 9.74 -13.71
C THR A 219 -1.26 9.81 -14.05
N ASN A 220 -0.95 9.56 -15.30
CA ASN A 220 0.37 9.77 -15.88
C ASN A 220 0.39 11.01 -16.77
N GLY A 221 1.55 11.66 -16.87
CA GLY A 221 1.73 12.81 -17.75
C GLY A 221 3.18 13.20 -17.98
N PRO A 222 3.44 14.12 -18.92
CA PRO A 222 4.77 14.63 -19.17
C PRO A 222 5.32 15.43 -18.00
N SER A 223 6.60 15.81 -17.99
CA SER A 223 7.17 16.69 -16.96
C SER A 223 6.43 18.03 -16.88
N LEU A 224 6.34 18.61 -15.65
CA LEU A 224 5.83 19.98 -15.46
C LEU A 224 6.75 21.03 -16.09
N ASN A 225 8.02 20.71 -16.30
CA ASN A 225 8.92 21.55 -17.06
C ASN A 225 8.72 21.29 -18.57
N PRO A 226 8.14 22.22 -19.34
CA PRO A 226 7.85 22.02 -20.76
C PRO A 226 9.11 21.80 -21.61
N ASN A 227 10.27 22.26 -21.12
CA ASN A 227 11.56 22.10 -21.80
C ASN A 227 12.30 20.80 -21.42
N TYR A 228 11.72 19.96 -20.56
CA TYR A 228 12.34 18.70 -20.16
C TYR A 228 12.07 17.61 -21.20
N LYS A 229 13.07 17.35 -22.03
CA LYS A 229 12.94 16.47 -23.20
C LYS A 229 13.01 14.96 -22.92
N LYS A 230 13.16 14.53 -21.67
CA LYS A 230 13.05 13.09 -21.37
C LYS A 230 11.60 12.68 -21.58
N SER A 231 11.37 11.73 -22.46
CA SER A 231 10.04 11.16 -22.78
C SER A 231 9.54 10.23 -21.66
N LEU A 232 9.56 10.74 -20.43
CA LEU A 232 9.08 10.01 -19.26
C LEU A 232 7.61 10.30 -19.05
N VAL A 233 6.87 9.23 -18.79
CA VAL A 233 5.51 9.33 -18.31
C VAL A 233 5.56 9.31 -16.80
N ASN A 234 5.37 10.47 -16.18
CA ASN A 234 5.51 10.63 -14.73
C ASN A 234 4.16 10.56 -14.03
N ILE A 235 4.17 10.19 -12.75
CA ILE A 235 2.99 10.27 -11.90
C ILE A 235 2.55 11.72 -11.76
N ARG A 236 1.25 11.95 -11.97
CA ARG A 236 0.57 13.22 -11.80
C ARG A 236 -0.56 13.06 -10.83
N MET A 237 -0.76 14.02 -9.93
CA MET A 237 -1.90 13.99 -9.03
C MET A 237 -2.52 15.37 -8.78
N ASN A 238 -3.83 15.38 -8.70
CA ASN A 238 -4.60 16.49 -8.17
C ASN A 238 -4.78 16.32 -6.66
N GLY A 239 -3.74 16.68 -5.89
CA GLY A 239 -3.68 16.42 -4.46
C GLY A 239 -4.85 17.01 -3.67
N ARG A 240 -5.39 18.17 -4.09
CA ARG A 240 -6.57 18.77 -3.44
C ARG A 240 -7.82 17.92 -3.65
N ARG A 241 -8.10 17.50 -4.87
CA ARG A 241 -9.28 16.67 -5.18
C ARG A 241 -9.20 15.29 -4.54
N ILE A 242 -8.00 14.70 -4.52
CA ILE A 242 -7.76 13.43 -3.82
C ILE A 242 -8.02 13.59 -2.32
N TYR A 243 -7.56 14.67 -1.70
CA TYR A 243 -7.80 14.96 -0.29
C TYR A 243 -9.29 15.13 0.03
N GLU A 244 -10.01 15.94 -0.75
CA GLU A 244 -11.45 16.14 -0.60
C GLU A 244 -12.21 14.80 -0.71
N TYR A 245 -11.90 13.99 -1.72
CA TYR A 245 -12.47 12.67 -1.94
C TYR A 245 -12.17 11.71 -0.78
N ALA A 246 -10.92 11.67 -0.32
CA ALA A 246 -10.49 10.80 0.76
C ALA A 246 -11.28 11.05 2.06
N LEU A 247 -11.57 12.31 2.38
CA LEU A 247 -12.27 12.69 3.61
C LEU A 247 -13.78 12.45 3.56
N THR A 248 -14.35 12.40 2.37
CA THR A 248 -15.78 12.15 2.17
C THR A 248 -16.07 10.64 2.08
N GLU A 249 -15.36 9.95 1.21
CA GLU A 249 -15.72 8.59 0.83
C GLU A 249 -15.11 7.52 1.76
N VAL A 250 -13.84 7.66 2.14
CA VAL A 250 -13.17 6.61 2.92
C VAL A 250 -13.83 6.37 4.29
N PRO A 251 -14.11 7.40 5.12
CA PRO A 251 -14.76 7.18 6.42
C PRO A 251 -16.13 6.54 6.29
N THR A 252 -16.92 6.96 5.30
CA THR A 252 -18.28 6.45 5.04
C THR A 252 -18.23 4.97 4.65
N MET A 253 -17.34 4.60 3.72
CA MET A 253 -17.17 3.22 3.29
C MET A 253 -16.72 2.34 4.46
N LEU A 254 -15.76 2.79 5.27
CA LEU A 254 -15.26 2.03 6.42
C LEU A 254 -16.35 1.84 7.48
N LYS A 255 -17.18 2.86 7.74
CA LYS A 255 -18.31 2.72 8.65
C LYS A 255 -19.31 1.70 8.13
N ASN A 256 -19.74 1.82 6.88
CA ASN A 256 -20.68 0.88 6.26
C ASN A 256 -20.13 -0.56 6.31
N MET A 257 -18.85 -0.74 6.05
CA MET A 257 -18.21 -2.06 6.11
C MET A 257 -18.22 -2.66 7.52
N LEU A 258 -18.00 -1.85 8.55
CA LEU A 258 -18.11 -2.28 9.96
C LEU A 258 -19.56 -2.65 10.32
N ASP A 259 -20.51 -1.83 9.91
CA ASP A 259 -21.94 -2.07 10.12
C ASP A 259 -22.39 -3.39 9.46
N HIS A 260 -22.01 -3.64 8.20
CA HIS A 260 -22.30 -4.89 7.48
C HIS A 260 -21.63 -6.12 8.12
N ALA A 261 -20.49 -5.94 8.77
CA ALA A 261 -19.82 -7.00 9.51
C ALA A 261 -20.43 -7.23 10.91
N ASN A 262 -21.42 -6.42 11.34
CA ASN A 262 -21.94 -6.34 12.69
C ASN A 262 -20.82 -6.11 13.74
N LEU A 263 -19.91 -5.19 13.40
CA LEU A 263 -18.80 -4.77 14.27
C LEU A 263 -18.90 -3.28 14.56
N HIS A 264 -18.47 -2.91 15.74
CA HIS A 264 -18.32 -1.52 16.13
C HIS A 264 -16.85 -1.09 16.07
N ILE A 265 -16.58 0.21 15.97
CA ILE A 265 -15.21 0.74 15.94
C ILE A 265 -14.39 0.33 17.17
N HIS A 266 -15.02 0.06 18.31
CA HIS A 266 -14.36 -0.45 19.53
C HIS A 266 -13.83 -1.88 19.39
N ASP A 267 -14.38 -2.66 18.47
CA ASP A 267 -13.93 -4.03 18.21
C ASP A 267 -12.61 -4.06 17.43
N ILE A 268 -12.15 -2.87 16.96
CA ILE A 268 -10.98 -2.73 16.12
C ILE A 268 -9.78 -2.30 16.96
N GLN A 269 -8.79 -3.17 17.09
CA GLN A 269 -7.58 -2.91 17.88
C GLN A 269 -6.55 -2.06 17.11
N LYS A 270 -6.48 -2.20 15.78
CA LYS A 270 -5.62 -1.36 14.92
C LYS A 270 -6.30 -1.02 13.60
N ILE A 271 -6.07 0.20 13.14
CA ILE A 271 -6.46 0.69 11.81
C ILE A 271 -5.20 0.93 11.02
N ILE A 272 -4.99 0.14 9.97
CA ILE A 272 -3.82 0.22 9.09
C ILE A 272 -4.27 0.88 7.79
N LEU A 273 -4.07 2.18 7.67
CA LEU A 273 -4.35 2.93 6.45
C LEU A 273 -3.15 2.93 5.52
N HIS A 274 -3.43 3.04 4.23
CA HIS A 274 -2.43 3.42 3.24
C HIS A 274 -1.74 4.72 3.66
N GLN A 275 -0.43 4.71 3.73
CA GLN A 275 0.38 5.84 4.17
C GLN A 275 0.57 6.85 3.04
N ALA A 276 -0.46 7.66 2.76
CA ALA A 276 -0.45 8.64 1.67
C ALA A 276 0.22 9.96 2.07
N ASN A 277 -0.26 10.57 3.15
CA ASN A 277 0.37 11.65 3.89
C ASN A 277 -0.29 11.78 5.27
N ALA A 278 0.47 12.20 6.28
CA ALA A 278 0.01 12.16 7.66
C ALA A 278 -1.25 13.00 7.91
N LYS A 279 -1.34 14.20 7.34
CA LYS A 279 -2.50 15.08 7.52
C LYS A 279 -3.79 14.45 7.01
N MET A 280 -3.72 13.79 5.87
CA MET A 280 -4.88 13.09 5.27
C MET A 280 -5.28 11.89 6.11
N ASP A 281 -4.29 11.08 6.54
CA ASP A 281 -4.54 9.87 7.30
C ASP A 281 -5.18 10.19 8.66
N TYR A 282 -4.70 11.23 9.36
CA TYR A 282 -5.36 11.72 10.58
C TYR A 282 -6.77 12.24 10.34
N ALA A 283 -6.98 12.95 9.24
CA ALA A 283 -8.29 13.52 8.92
C ALA A 283 -9.31 12.44 8.58
N ILE A 284 -8.90 11.37 7.86
CA ILE A 284 -9.75 10.19 7.59
C ILE A 284 -10.17 9.55 8.91
N LEU A 285 -9.21 9.25 9.80
CA LEU A 285 -9.54 8.61 11.08
C LEU A 285 -10.42 9.50 11.95
N LYS A 286 -10.16 10.81 12.01
CA LYS A 286 -11.03 11.75 12.73
C LYS A 286 -12.46 11.70 12.22
N LYS A 287 -12.64 11.77 10.89
CA LYS A 287 -13.95 11.69 10.26
C LYS A 287 -14.65 10.37 10.56
N LEU A 288 -13.93 9.25 10.53
CA LEU A 288 -14.49 7.96 10.92
C LEU A 288 -14.97 7.95 12.38
N LEU A 289 -14.18 8.48 13.32
CA LEU A 289 -14.54 8.56 14.74
C LEU A 289 -15.72 9.52 14.98
N GLU A 290 -15.80 10.62 14.23
CA GLU A 290 -16.94 11.55 14.25
C GLU A 290 -18.25 10.87 13.86
N LEU A 291 -18.23 9.92 12.90
CA LEU A 291 -19.41 9.13 12.52
C LEU A 291 -19.92 8.19 13.66
N TYR A 292 -19.08 7.95 14.66
CA TYR A 292 -19.44 7.21 15.88
C TYR A 292 -19.62 8.11 17.11
N ASN A 293 -19.68 9.45 16.93
CA ASN A 293 -19.80 10.46 17.98
C ASN A 293 -18.63 10.48 18.99
N TYR A 294 -17.45 9.98 18.61
CA TYR A 294 -16.25 10.01 19.46
C TYR A 294 -15.46 11.31 19.30
N THR A 295 -15.86 12.35 20.00
CA THR A 295 -15.18 13.66 19.98
C THR A 295 -13.95 13.71 20.91
N SER A 296 -13.94 12.94 22.00
CA SER A 296 -12.84 12.92 22.98
C SER A 296 -11.56 12.28 22.48
N LEU A 297 -11.63 11.39 21.46
CA LEU A 297 -10.50 10.65 20.87
C LEU A 297 -9.81 11.38 19.73
N LEU A 298 -10.22 12.61 19.40
CA LEU A 298 -9.72 13.34 18.20
C LEU A 298 -8.32 13.97 18.38
N LYS A 299 -7.72 13.85 19.58
CA LYS A 299 -6.34 14.29 19.81
C LYS A 299 -5.35 13.35 19.09
N LYS A 300 -4.29 13.92 18.49
CA LYS A 300 -3.29 13.18 17.70
C LYS A 300 -2.73 11.96 18.45
N ASP A 301 -2.40 12.10 19.72
CA ASP A 301 -1.83 11.01 20.52
C ASP A 301 -2.81 9.85 20.71
N CYS A 302 -4.12 10.12 20.79
CA CYS A 302 -5.15 9.08 20.85
C CYS A 302 -5.28 8.37 19.48
N LEU A 303 -5.25 9.13 18.38
CA LEU A 303 -5.30 8.57 17.03
C LEU A 303 -4.10 7.65 16.76
N LEU A 304 -2.90 8.05 17.18
CA LEU A 304 -1.68 7.27 17.00
C LEU A 304 -1.68 5.95 17.80
N LYS A 305 -2.45 5.83 18.88
CA LYS A 305 -2.59 4.54 19.59
C LYS A 305 -3.32 3.49 18.77
N ILE A 306 -4.26 3.91 17.94
CA ILE A 306 -5.11 3.04 17.11
C ILE A 306 -4.50 2.87 15.71
N MET A 307 -3.95 3.97 15.13
CA MET A 307 -3.43 4.03 13.77
C MET A 307 -1.91 4.21 13.80
N PRO A 308 -1.15 3.13 13.69
CA PRO A 308 0.31 3.20 13.58
C PRO A 308 0.72 3.89 12.26
N MET A 309 1.78 4.70 12.32
CA MET A 309 2.25 5.50 11.20
C MET A 309 3.72 5.23 10.89
N THR A 310 4.06 5.12 9.60
CA THR A 310 5.45 4.96 9.11
C THR A 310 5.83 6.05 8.10
N ILE A 311 4.87 6.87 7.70
CA ILE A 311 5.01 7.87 6.63
C ILE A 311 6.19 8.82 6.86
N GLN A 312 6.46 9.19 8.13
CA GLN A 312 7.54 10.12 8.49
C GLN A 312 8.92 9.60 8.07
N LYS A 313 9.14 8.28 8.17
CA LYS A 313 10.45 7.64 7.96
C LYS A 313 10.57 6.87 6.65
N PHE A 314 9.45 6.48 6.06
CA PHE A 314 9.47 5.62 4.86
C PHE A 314 8.87 6.31 3.64
N GLY A 315 8.14 7.42 3.80
CA GLY A 315 7.42 8.04 2.70
C GLY A 315 6.27 7.14 2.18
N ASN A 316 5.74 7.49 1.01
CA ASN A 316 4.64 6.77 0.39
C ASN A 316 5.15 5.83 -0.71
N SER A 317 5.24 4.55 -0.43
CA SER A 317 5.55 3.48 -1.39
C SER A 317 4.29 2.85 -2.02
N SER A 318 3.21 3.63 -2.15
CA SER A 318 1.96 3.22 -2.82
C SER A 318 1.41 1.88 -2.30
N VAL A 319 1.27 0.88 -3.17
CA VAL A 319 0.72 -0.45 -2.85
C VAL A 319 1.47 -1.19 -1.73
N ALA A 320 2.73 -0.84 -1.47
CA ALA A 320 3.56 -1.52 -0.49
C ALA A 320 3.40 -0.99 0.94
N THR A 321 2.70 0.13 1.15
CA THR A 321 2.61 0.77 2.48
C THR A 321 1.88 -0.10 3.51
N VAL A 322 0.68 -0.61 3.17
CA VAL A 322 -0.15 -1.43 4.06
C VAL A 322 0.55 -2.73 4.45
N PRO A 323 1.04 -3.58 3.52
CA PRO A 323 1.69 -4.84 3.90
C PRO A 323 3.03 -4.64 4.61
N THR A 324 3.76 -3.55 4.32
CA THR A 324 4.99 -3.22 5.05
C THR A 324 4.69 -2.90 6.51
N LEU A 325 3.69 -2.03 6.74
CA LEU A 325 3.29 -1.66 8.10
C LEU A 325 2.75 -2.86 8.87
N LEU A 326 1.93 -3.70 8.25
CA LEU A 326 1.43 -4.94 8.85
C LEU A 326 2.59 -5.87 9.27
N ASP A 327 3.56 -6.11 8.36
CA ASP A 327 4.70 -6.98 8.66
C ASP A 327 5.58 -6.43 9.78
N LEU A 328 5.77 -5.11 9.83
CA LEU A 328 6.54 -4.46 10.91
C LEU A 328 5.87 -4.64 12.28
N ILE A 329 4.55 -4.49 12.36
CA ILE A 329 3.81 -4.67 13.62
C ILE A 329 3.87 -6.14 14.06
N LEU A 330 3.57 -7.08 13.14
CA LEU A 330 3.60 -8.52 13.44
C LEU A 330 4.98 -9.03 13.87
N LYS A 331 6.05 -8.34 13.49
CA LYS A 331 7.43 -8.65 13.89
C LYS A 331 7.92 -7.84 15.10
N GLY A 332 7.04 -7.12 15.78
CA GLY A 332 7.39 -6.31 16.96
C GLY A 332 8.35 -5.15 16.67
N LYS A 333 8.38 -4.65 15.41
CA LYS A 333 9.26 -3.56 14.98
C LYS A 333 8.60 -2.17 15.06
N MET A 334 7.41 -2.10 15.65
CA MET A 334 6.62 -0.87 15.79
C MET A 334 6.14 -0.63 17.23
N PRO A 335 7.01 -0.74 18.27
CA PRO A 335 6.56 -0.47 19.63
C PRO A 335 6.02 0.96 19.78
N PRO A 336 4.94 1.19 20.54
CA PRO A 336 4.21 0.22 21.35
C PRO A 336 3.10 -0.54 20.60
N HIS A 337 3.04 -0.46 19.27
CA HIS A 337 2.01 -1.15 18.50
C HIS A 337 2.29 -2.65 18.44
N GLU A 338 1.31 -3.43 18.85
CA GLU A 338 1.29 -4.88 18.76
C GLU A 338 -0.07 -5.37 18.26
N ILE A 339 -0.09 -6.56 17.70
CA ILE A 339 -1.29 -7.30 17.33
C ILE A 339 -1.21 -8.66 18.01
N LYS A 340 -2.24 -9.00 18.79
CA LYS A 340 -2.34 -10.23 19.57
C LYS A 340 -3.26 -11.24 18.88
N PRO A 341 -3.13 -12.54 19.22
CA PRO A 341 -4.14 -13.53 18.84
C PRO A 341 -5.54 -13.09 19.28
N GLY A 342 -6.51 -13.23 18.37
CA GLY A 342 -7.89 -12.78 18.58
C GLY A 342 -8.16 -11.33 18.18
N ASP A 343 -7.14 -10.49 18.03
CA ASP A 343 -7.32 -9.09 17.64
C ASP A 343 -7.96 -8.96 16.26
N THR A 344 -8.84 -7.99 16.13
CA THR A 344 -9.45 -7.59 14.86
C THR A 344 -8.84 -6.28 14.40
N ILE A 345 -8.38 -6.25 13.15
CA ILE A 345 -7.80 -5.05 12.53
C ILE A 345 -8.62 -4.62 11.31
N LEU A 346 -8.60 -3.32 11.07
CA LEU A 346 -9.18 -2.71 9.88
C LEU A 346 -8.03 -2.23 8.98
N MET A 347 -8.00 -2.68 7.74
CA MET A 347 -7.05 -2.22 6.73
C MET A 347 -7.78 -1.48 5.63
N ALA A 348 -7.24 -0.35 5.17
CA ALA A 348 -7.84 0.40 4.09
C ALA A 348 -6.80 1.13 3.22
N SER A 349 -7.15 1.30 1.96
CA SER A 349 -6.33 2.00 0.99
C SER A 349 -7.18 2.80 0.02
N LEU A 350 -6.62 3.89 -0.46
CA LEU A 350 -7.17 4.77 -1.48
C LEU A 350 -6.15 4.93 -2.61
N GLY A 351 -6.57 4.87 -3.85
CA GLY A 351 -5.66 4.96 -5.00
C GLY A 351 -6.30 5.43 -6.29
N ALA A 352 -5.51 5.34 -7.36
CA ALA A 352 -5.95 5.73 -8.70
C ALA A 352 -7.23 4.98 -9.10
N GLY A 353 -8.06 5.68 -9.87
CA GLY A 353 -9.29 5.10 -10.39
C GLY A 353 -10.52 5.99 -10.25
N MET A 354 -10.92 6.66 -9.19
CA MET A 354 -10.48 6.53 -7.80
C MET A 354 -11.04 5.25 -7.19
N ASN A 355 -10.18 4.46 -6.60
CA ASN A 355 -10.57 3.22 -5.94
C ASN A 355 -10.34 3.33 -4.43
N ILE A 356 -11.23 2.73 -3.65
CA ILE A 356 -11.08 2.53 -2.20
C ILE A 356 -11.28 1.05 -1.91
N ASN A 357 -10.40 0.46 -1.13
CA ASN A 357 -10.57 -0.88 -0.58
C ASN A 357 -10.53 -0.85 0.94
N GLY A 358 -11.37 -1.66 1.54
CA GLY A 358 -11.34 -1.94 2.97
C GLY A 358 -11.36 -3.44 3.23
N MET A 359 -10.72 -3.87 4.31
CA MET A 359 -10.71 -5.26 4.74
C MET A 359 -10.65 -5.35 6.26
N ILE A 360 -11.54 -6.13 6.85
CA ILE A 360 -11.54 -6.49 8.27
C ILE A 360 -10.92 -7.87 8.40
N TYR A 361 -9.87 -7.96 9.20
CA TYR A 361 -9.15 -9.19 9.45
C TYR A 361 -9.08 -9.49 10.94
N ARG A 362 -9.48 -10.71 11.36
CA ARG A 362 -9.33 -11.20 12.74
C ARG A 362 -8.25 -12.26 12.81
N PHE A 363 -7.29 -12.05 13.69
CA PHE A 363 -6.21 -13.00 13.90
C PHE A 363 -6.72 -14.25 14.64
N PRO A 364 -6.28 -15.46 14.23
CA PRO A 364 -6.63 -16.68 14.95
C PRO A 364 -6.18 -16.62 16.41
N ASN A 365 -6.98 -17.19 17.31
CA ASN A 365 -6.52 -17.44 18.67
C ASN A 365 -5.34 -18.42 18.65
N LYS A 366 -4.41 -18.31 19.59
CA LYS A 366 -3.41 -19.37 19.76
C LYS A 366 -4.19 -20.68 20.04
N LYS A 367 -3.97 -21.72 19.24
CA LYS A 367 -4.39 -23.06 19.66
C LYS A 367 -3.76 -23.31 21.03
N LYS A 368 -4.62 -23.59 22.02
CA LYS A 368 -4.21 -24.13 23.30
C LYS A 368 -3.48 -25.45 23.11
#